data_34f1f13007be24e9c20e4e47fb6da165
#
_entry.id   34f1f13007be24e9c20e4e47fb6da165
#
_cell.length_a   1.000
_cell.length_b   1.000
_cell.length_c   1.000
_cell.angle_alpha   90.00
_cell.angle_beta   90.00
_cell.angle_gamma   90.00
#
_symmetry.space_group_name_H-M   'P 1'
#
loop_
_entity.id
_entity.type
_entity.pdbx_description
1 polymer ?
#
loop_
_entity_poly.entity_id
_entity_poly.type
_entity_poly.pdbx_seq_one_letter_code
_entity_poly.pdbx_strand_id
1 'polypeptide(L)'
;MKRRNNRNVTETYFEGQHLSLSDLKEMELQHGYLYKNNIPAYPESVEFCVQKVSHVTGESGLRAIFLDSGFRQPPHLVDNDQPHFLWWDLAVTPDDIYSAEERFLTSLFPHRSSAQIRNQPPVLEHFTSSKAFQEKSSYGNFRFIFSLKELLWLYGEQFCGNKSPVLRMYETVLYRREILYNVVVHPRDIDLYDSYPRLPNQEDGVCGYHDGALWWRCQAPSETYKLKLKVNKLKCSVNVSPHKEEYYVWDHVCVAFHMEPGWVLNVDRNRLLKRVNACEVSQPCLLRPPETPLSLNEAECVLADLKAEMG
;
A
#
# COMPACT_ATOMS: atom_id res chain seq x y z
N MET A 1 -10.02 16.67 9.11
CA MET A 1 -11.47 16.42 8.91
C MET A 1 -11.86 15.03 9.39
N LYS A 2 -13.12 14.80 9.83
CA LYS A 2 -13.61 13.48 10.19
C LYS A 2 -14.76 13.10 9.25
N ARG A 3 -14.75 11.91 8.68
CA ARG A 3 -15.85 11.35 7.88
C ARG A 3 -16.09 9.89 8.26
N ARG A 4 -17.27 9.39 7.95
CA ARG A 4 -17.55 7.94 8.03
C ARG A 4 -17.33 7.33 6.67
N ASN A 5 -16.53 6.29 6.64
CA ASN A 5 -16.34 5.53 5.41
C ASN A 5 -17.54 4.61 5.11
N ASN A 6 -17.51 3.95 3.96
CA ASN A 6 -18.55 3.03 3.50
C ASN A 6 -18.83 1.85 4.45
N ARG A 7 -18.03 1.68 5.50
CA ARG A 7 -18.15 0.63 6.53
C ARG A 7 -18.64 1.19 7.85
N ASN A 8 -19.12 2.45 7.85
CA ASN A 8 -19.60 3.18 9.03
C ASN A 8 -18.53 3.35 10.12
N VAL A 9 -17.25 3.33 9.76
CA VAL A 9 -16.12 3.61 10.65
C VAL A 9 -15.70 5.07 10.47
N THR A 10 -15.46 5.77 11.58
CA THR A 10 -14.96 7.14 11.54
C THR A 10 -13.48 7.14 11.20
N GLU A 11 -13.11 7.90 10.20
CA GLU A 11 -11.75 8.14 9.76
C GLU A 11 -11.39 9.61 9.96
N THR A 12 -10.12 9.89 10.16
CA THR A 12 -9.58 11.26 10.23
C THR A 12 -8.72 11.50 9.00
N TYR A 13 -8.99 12.57 8.29
CA TYR A 13 -8.37 12.92 7.00
C TYR A 13 -7.58 14.20 7.11
N PHE A 14 -6.45 14.23 6.41
CA PHE A 14 -5.58 15.37 6.20
C PHE A 14 -5.31 15.48 4.70
N GLU A 15 -6.16 16.24 4.02
CA GLU A 15 -6.08 16.41 2.56
C GLU A 15 -4.81 17.15 2.15
N GLY A 16 -4.22 16.73 1.04
CA GLY A 16 -3.05 17.35 0.45
C GLY A 16 -1.77 17.21 1.25
N GLN A 17 -1.71 16.29 2.21
CA GLN A 17 -0.56 16.13 3.09
C GLN A 17 -0.24 14.66 3.35
N HIS A 18 1.06 14.32 3.26
CA HIS A 18 1.63 13.12 3.86
C HIS A 18 2.26 13.53 5.19
N LEU A 19 1.49 13.41 6.28
CA LEU A 19 1.96 13.75 7.61
C LEU A 19 2.92 12.69 8.15
N SER A 20 4.03 13.13 8.72
CA SER A 20 4.94 12.22 9.41
C SER A 20 4.30 11.68 10.70
N LEU A 21 4.83 10.57 11.21
CA LEU A 21 4.39 10.04 12.51
C LEU A 21 4.62 11.05 13.66
N SER A 22 5.69 11.86 13.58
CA SER A 22 5.94 12.95 14.54
C SER A 22 4.87 14.03 14.46
N ASP A 23 4.52 14.49 13.25
CA ASP A 23 3.46 15.49 13.07
C ASP A 23 2.14 15.00 13.65
N LEU A 24 1.80 13.72 13.37
CA LEU A 24 0.59 13.11 13.91
C LEU A 24 0.60 12.98 15.44
N LYS A 25 1.77 12.77 16.05
CA LYS A 25 1.91 12.72 17.51
C LYS A 25 1.79 14.11 18.17
N GLU A 26 2.21 15.17 17.48
CA GLU A 26 2.10 16.55 17.97
C GLU A 26 0.67 17.10 17.87
N MET A 27 -0.16 16.52 17.01
CA MET A 27 -1.56 16.93 16.89
C MET A 27 -2.40 16.38 18.04
N GLU A 28 -3.27 17.20 18.62
CA GLU A 28 -4.28 16.76 19.61
C GLU A 28 -5.41 15.94 18.94
N LEU A 29 -5.07 14.78 18.44
CA LEU A 29 -6.01 13.90 17.78
C LEU A 29 -6.66 12.95 18.80
N GLN A 30 -7.95 12.78 18.78
CA GLN A 30 -8.68 11.79 19.60
C GLN A 30 -8.44 10.35 19.09
N HIS A 31 -7.17 10.01 18.80
CA HIS A 31 -6.80 8.71 18.28
C HIS A 31 -5.81 8.04 19.22
N GLY A 32 -6.32 7.20 20.13
CA GLY A 32 -5.58 6.70 21.31
C GLY A 32 -4.29 5.90 21.03
N TYR A 33 -3.92 5.66 19.76
CA TYR A 33 -2.68 4.98 19.41
C TYR A 33 -1.53 5.92 19.13
N LEU A 34 -1.81 7.07 18.51
CA LEU A 34 -0.78 8.04 18.14
C LEU A 34 -0.29 8.83 19.36
N TYR A 35 -1.07 8.82 20.45
CA TYR A 35 -0.72 9.50 21.70
C TYR A 35 0.15 8.70 22.66
N LYS A 36 0.38 7.43 22.39
CA LYS A 36 1.30 6.67 23.21
C LYS A 36 2.72 7.13 22.91
N ASN A 37 3.28 7.89 23.85
CA ASN A 37 4.66 8.41 23.78
C ASN A 37 5.72 7.32 23.60
N ASN A 38 5.33 6.06 23.72
CA ASN A 38 6.20 4.90 23.76
C ASN A 38 6.17 4.09 22.47
N ILE A 39 5.52 4.53 21.39
CA ILE A 39 5.60 3.85 20.10
C ILE A 39 7.06 3.92 19.66
N PRO A 40 7.78 2.78 19.57
CA PRO A 40 9.15 2.80 19.10
C PRO A 40 9.17 3.30 17.66
N ALA A 41 10.08 4.22 17.38
CA ALA A 41 10.40 4.59 16.02
C ALA A 41 11.56 3.74 15.53
N TYR A 42 11.71 3.62 14.23
CA TYR A 42 12.97 3.14 13.66
C TYR A 42 14.08 4.13 14.02
N PRO A 43 15.29 3.66 14.38
CA PRO A 43 16.41 4.54 14.73
C PRO A 43 16.92 5.40 13.57
N GLU A 44 16.60 4.99 12.34
CA GLU A 44 16.79 5.69 11.08
C GLU A 44 15.59 5.44 10.19
N SER A 45 15.44 6.21 9.11
CA SER A 45 14.35 5.99 8.16
C SER A 45 14.52 4.65 7.44
N VAL A 46 13.48 3.82 7.51
CA VAL A 46 13.39 2.60 6.71
C VAL A 46 12.69 2.95 5.41
N GLU A 47 13.40 2.80 4.30
CA GLU A 47 12.90 3.17 2.99
C GLU A 47 12.71 1.93 2.10
N PHE A 48 11.48 1.73 1.64
CA PHE A 48 11.12 0.68 0.68
C PHE A 48 11.02 1.27 -0.73
N CYS A 49 11.67 0.61 -1.68
CA CYS A 49 11.56 0.91 -3.10
C CYS A 49 10.64 -0.13 -3.75
N VAL A 50 9.38 0.22 -4.00
CA VAL A 50 8.35 -0.73 -4.44
C VAL A 50 7.95 -0.44 -5.87
N GLN A 51 8.15 -1.43 -6.75
CA GLN A 51 7.80 -1.32 -8.17
C GLN A 51 6.43 -1.92 -8.50
N LYS A 52 5.86 -2.71 -7.60
CA LYS A 52 4.63 -3.45 -7.84
C LYS A 52 3.49 -2.94 -6.99
N VAL A 53 2.31 -2.97 -7.56
CA VAL A 53 1.05 -2.70 -6.87
C VAL A 53 0.08 -3.83 -7.07
N SER A 54 -0.85 -3.97 -6.14
CA SER A 54 -1.87 -5.02 -6.17
C SER A 54 -3.27 -4.45 -6.05
N HIS A 55 -4.18 -5.05 -6.81
CA HIS A 55 -5.61 -4.86 -6.67
C HIS A 55 -6.25 -6.18 -6.26
N VAL A 56 -7.04 -6.16 -5.20
CA VAL A 56 -7.64 -7.36 -4.65
C VAL A 56 -9.16 -7.28 -4.73
N THR A 57 -9.79 -8.40 -5.10
CA THR A 57 -11.24 -8.48 -5.26
C THR A 57 -11.79 -9.86 -4.90
N GLY A 58 -13.10 -9.94 -4.70
CA GLY A 58 -13.83 -11.19 -4.61
C GLY A 58 -14.13 -11.81 -5.97
N GLU A 59 -14.91 -12.90 -5.98
CA GLU A 59 -15.24 -13.63 -7.21
C GLU A 59 -16.06 -12.77 -8.19
N SER A 60 -17.03 -12.04 -7.70
CA SER A 60 -17.87 -11.17 -8.54
C SER A 60 -17.04 -10.11 -9.25
N GLY A 61 -16.11 -9.48 -8.52
CA GLY A 61 -15.19 -8.51 -9.08
C GLY A 61 -14.19 -9.13 -10.07
N LEU A 62 -13.68 -10.33 -9.80
CA LEU A 62 -12.85 -11.10 -10.73
C LEU A 62 -13.57 -11.28 -12.07
N ARG A 63 -14.80 -11.80 -12.04
CA ARG A 63 -15.60 -12.05 -13.26
C ARG A 63 -15.91 -10.74 -14.00
N ALA A 64 -16.22 -9.65 -13.28
CA ALA A 64 -16.45 -8.33 -13.87
C ALA A 64 -15.21 -7.79 -14.58
N ILE A 65 -14.01 -7.90 -13.97
CA ILE A 65 -12.74 -7.46 -14.56
C ILE A 65 -12.47 -8.21 -15.88
N PHE A 66 -12.74 -9.51 -15.93
CA PHE A 66 -12.55 -10.28 -17.15
C PHE A 66 -13.63 -10.02 -18.20
N LEU A 67 -14.86 -9.76 -17.79
CA LEU A 67 -15.95 -9.37 -18.69
C LEU A 67 -15.66 -8.02 -19.36
N ASP A 68 -15.24 -7.03 -18.57
CA ASP A 68 -14.91 -5.69 -19.04
C ASP A 68 -13.55 -5.62 -19.75
N SER A 69 -12.73 -6.67 -19.64
CA SER A 69 -11.33 -6.66 -20.05
C SER A 69 -10.54 -5.52 -19.41
N GLY A 70 -10.78 -5.24 -18.14
CA GLY A 70 -10.13 -4.13 -17.43
C GLY A 70 -10.71 -3.83 -16.06
N PHE A 71 -10.20 -2.78 -15.45
CA PHE A 71 -10.57 -2.35 -14.11
C PHE A 71 -11.45 -1.10 -14.16
N ARG A 72 -12.52 -1.09 -13.40
CA ARG A 72 -13.38 0.09 -13.21
C ARG A 72 -13.89 0.18 -11.79
N GLN A 73 -14.35 1.35 -11.42
CA GLN A 73 -15.11 1.49 -10.17
C GLN A 73 -16.48 0.81 -10.33
N PRO A 74 -16.90 0.00 -9.35
CA PRO A 74 -18.22 -0.60 -9.37
C PRO A 74 -19.32 0.47 -9.43
N PRO A 75 -20.34 0.35 -10.30
CA PRO A 75 -21.37 1.38 -10.51
C PRO A 75 -22.15 1.76 -9.25
N HIS A 76 -22.33 0.82 -8.33
CA HIS A 76 -23.03 1.06 -7.05
C HIS A 76 -22.23 1.86 -6.02
N LEU A 77 -20.94 2.16 -6.31
CA LEU A 77 -20.07 3.02 -5.50
C LEU A 77 -19.93 4.41 -6.09
N VAL A 78 -20.56 4.67 -7.22
CA VAL A 78 -20.55 5.99 -7.85
C VAL A 78 -21.43 6.93 -7.04
N ASP A 79 -20.78 7.81 -6.28
CA ASP A 79 -21.39 8.98 -5.66
C ASP A 79 -21.03 10.18 -6.53
N ASN A 80 -22.01 10.86 -7.10
CA ASN A 80 -21.79 11.96 -8.04
C ASN A 80 -21.07 13.16 -7.39
N ASP A 81 -21.03 13.22 -6.08
CA ASP A 81 -20.41 14.31 -5.32
C ASP A 81 -18.97 13.98 -4.83
N GLN A 82 -18.46 12.77 -5.12
CA GLN A 82 -17.14 12.34 -4.68
C GLN A 82 -16.28 11.89 -5.87
N PRO A 83 -14.96 12.15 -5.82
CA PRO A 83 -14.03 11.61 -6.82
C PRO A 83 -14.11 10.09 -6.88
N HIS A 84 -14.05 9.55 -8.07
CA HIS A 84 -14.08 8.11 -8.31
C HIS A 84 -12.66 7.58 -8.43
N PHE A 85 -12.33 6.53 -7.67
CA PHE A 85 -11.00 5.98 -7.62
C PHE A 85 -10.97 4.48 -7.87
N LEU A 86 -9.95 4.07 -8.62
CA LEU A 86 -9.50 2.69 -8.69
C LEU A 86 -8.28 2.54 -7.77
N TRP A 87 -8.44 1.79 -6.68
CA TRP A 87 -7.46 1.66 -5.62
C TRP A 87 -6.49 0.51 -5.85
N TRP A 88 -5.22 0.78 -5.55
CA TRP A 88 -4.13 -0.18 -5.56
C TRP A 88 -3.31 -0.04 -4.28
N ASP A 89 -2.96 -1.18 -3.68
CA ASP A 89 -2.02 -1.23 -2.55
C ASP A 89 -0.61 -1.53 -3.07
N LEU A 90 0.43 -1.14 -2.33
CA LEU A 90 1.78 -1.59 -2.65
C LEU A 90 1.88 -3.11 -2.48
N ALA A 91 2.55 -3.77 -3.41
CA ALA A 91 2.86 -5.19 -3.36
C ALA A 91 4.34 -5.37 -3.06
N VAL A 92 4.69 -5.30 -1.78
CA VAL A 92 6.08 -5.43 -1.32
C VAL A 92 6.52 -6.89 -1.38
N THR A 93 7.66 -7.13 -2.00
CA THR A 93 8.23 -8.47 -2.13
C THR A 93 9.31 -8.72 -1.06
N PRO A 94 9.69 -9.99 -0.80
CA PRO A 94 10.84 -10.29 0.06
C PRO A 94 12.14 -9.59 -0.37
N ASP A 95 12.35 -9.43 -1.68
CA ASP A 95 13.53 -8.72 -2.22
C ASP A 95 13.48 -7.22 -1.90
N ASP A 96 12.30 -6.60 -1.91
CA ASP A 96 12.12 -5.21 -1.51
C ASP A 96 12.43 -5.03 -0.01
N ILE A 97 12.01 -5.98 0.84
CA ILE A 97 12.31 -5.99 2.28
C ILE A 97 13.80 -6.12 2.51
N TYR A 98 14.43 -7.10 1.87
CA TYR A 98 15.88 -7.31 1.97
C TYR A 98 16.68 -6.07 1.54
N SER A 99 16.31 -5.48 0.40
CA SER A 99 16.97 -4.27 -0.10
C SER A 99 16.75 -3.06 0.81
N ALA A 100 15.58 -2.92 1.41
CA ALA A 100 15.31 -1.88 2.41
C ALA A 100 16.15 -2.07 3.67
N GLU A 101 16.26 -3.31 4.15
CA GLU A 101 17.09 -3.64 5.30
C GLU A 101 18.58 -3.34 5.06
N GLU A 102 19.09 -3.68 3.88
CA GLU A 102 20.47 -3.40 3.52
C GLU A 102 20.76 -1.89 3.50
N ARG A 103 19.87 -1.08 2.91
CA ARG A 103 19.98 0.39 2.94
C ARG A 103 19.93 0.93 4.38
N PHE A 104 18.95 0.50 5.16
CA PHE A 104 18.77 0.88 6.54
C PHE A 104 20.01 0.58 7.41
N LEU A 105 20.55 -0.63 7.29
CA LEU A 105 21.76 -1.03 8.04
C LEU A 105 23.02 -0.31 7.55
N THR A 106 23.09 0.02 6.27
CA THR A 106 24.21 0.79 5.70
C THR A 106 24.17 2.25 6.15
N SER A 107 22.98 2.84 6.25
CA SER A 107 22.81 4.18 6.83
C SER A 107 23.26 4.24 8.28
N LEU A 108 22.83 3.27 9.10
CA LEU A 108 23.23 3.20 10.52
C LEU A 108 24.72 2.94 10.73
N PHE A 109 25.33 2.13 9.88
CA PHE A 109 26.70 1.63 10.02
C PHE A 109 27.45 1.62 8.69
N PRO A 110 27.82 2.80 8.15
CA PRO A 110 28.43 2.91 6.83
C PRO A 110 29.80 2.23 6.72
N HIS A 111 30.45 1.94 7.82
CA HIS A 111 31.81 1.36 7.87
C HIS A 111 31.83 -0.09 8.35
N ARG A 112 30.72 -0.84 8.21
CA ARG A 112 30.69 -2.25 8.60
C ARG A 112 31.71 -3.08 7.82
N SER A 113 32.40 -3.96 8.53
CA SER A 113 33.23 -4.98 7.91
C SER A 113 32.38 -6.08 7.25
N SER A 114 32.97 -6.81 6.30
CA SER A 114 32.30 -7.96 5.68
C SER A 114 31.88 -9.03 6.69
N ALA A 115 32.61 -9.19 7.81
CA ALA A 115 32.24 -10.10 8.88
C ALA A 115 31.00 -9.62 9.64
N GLN A 116 30.87 -8.32 9.89
CA GLN A 116 29.70 -7.72 10.53
C GLN A 116 28.46 -7.82 9.64
N ILE A 117 28.61 -7.61 8.33
CA ILE A 117 27.51 -7.78 7.37
C ILE A 117 27.03 -9.24 7.38
N ARG A 118 27.93 -10.22 7.26
CA ARG A 118 27.55 -11.64 7.24
C ARG A 118 26.90 -12.14 8.53
N ASN A 119 27.26 -11.56 9.67
CA ASN A 119 26.73 -11.98 10.97
C ASN A 119 25.50 -11.19 11.44
N GLN A 120 25.00 -10.24 10.62
CA GLN A 120 23.80 -9.49 10.92
C GLN A 120 22.56 -10.36 10.65
N PRO A 121 21.75 -10.69 11.66
CA PRO A 121 20.51 -11.39 11.44
C PRO A 121 19.48 -10.46 10.77
N PRO A 122 18.53 -11.00 9.99
CA PRO A 122 17.38 -10.23 9.50
C PRO A 122 16.61 -9.58 10.65
N VAL A 123 16.17 -8.35 10.46
CA VAL A 123 15.48 -7.57 11.50
C VAL A 123 14.14 -7.02 11.05
N LEU A 124 14.02 -6.54 9.80
CA LEU A 124 12.80 -5.92 9.31
C LEU A 124 11.64 -6.89 9.14
N GLU A 125 11.91 -8.17 8.90
CA GLU A 125 10.87 -9.21 8.79
C GLU A 125 9.97 -9.28 10.03
N HIS A 126 10.49 -8.94 11.21
CA HIS A 126 9.70 -8.88 12.45
C HIS A 126 8.69 -7.74 12.47
N PHE A 127 8.80 -6.79 11.57
CA PHE A 127 7.96 -5.59 11.48
C PHE A 127 7.17 -5.51 10.18
N THR A 128 7.21 -6.54 9.35
CA THR A 128 6.54 -6.59 8.05
C THR A 128 5.12 -7.15 8.14
N SER A 129 4.32 -6.60 9.03
CA SER A 129 2.96 -7.07 9.27
C SER A 129 1.89 -6.08 8.80
N SER A 130 2.27 -4.93 8.25
CA SER A 130 1.31 -4.06 7.58
C SER A 130 0.71 -4.74 6.35
N LYS A 131 -0.42 -4.24 5.88
CA LYS A 131 -1.11 -4.80 4.70
C LYS A 131 -0.24 -4.82 3.44
N ALA A 132 0.72 -3.89 3.34
CA ALA A 132 1.67 -3.85 2.23
C ALA A 132 2.56 -5.09 2.15
N PHE A 133 2.82 -5.76 3.29
CA PHE A 133 3.67 -6.94 3.38
C PHE A 133 2.88 -8.26 3.42
N GLN A 134 1.56 -8.21 3.59
CA GLN A 134 0.77 -9.41 3.84
C GLN A 134 0.46 -10.17 2.56
N GLU A 135 0.69 -11.48 2.62
CA GLU A 135 0.21 -12.41 1.58
C GLU A 135 -1.32 -12.58 1.63
N LYS A 136 -1.91 -12.47 2.83
CA LYS A 136 -3.37 -12.56 3.02
C LYS A 136 -4.04 -11.23 2.72
N SER A 137 -5.23 -11.31 2.11
CA SER A 137 -6.05 -10.16 1.77
C SER A 137 -7.21 -9.97 2.73
N SER A 138 -7.66 -8.74 2.90
CA SER A 138 -8.94 -8.44 3.57
C SER A 138 -10.10 -8.22 2.59
N TYR A 139 -9.85 -8.16 1.28
CA TYR A 139 -10.81 -7.68 0.28
C TYR A 139 -11.25 -8.75 -0.73
N GLY A 140 -10.83 -9.98 -0.56
CA GLY A 140 -11.21 -11.11 -1.40
C GLY A 140 -10.06 -12.04 -1.74
N ASN A 141 -10.35 -13.04 -2.55
CA ASN A 141 -9.46 -14.14 -2.83
C ASN A 141 -8.63 -13.99 -4.12
N PHE A 142 -8.83 -12.92 -4.89
CA PHE A 142 -8.18 -12.77 -6.19
C PHE A 142 -7.36 -11.49 -6.22
N ARG A 143 -6.04 -11.65 -6.41
CA ARG A 143 -5.07 -10.56 -6.40
C ARG A 143 -4.43 -10.40 -7.77
N PHE A 144 -4.59 -9.22 -8.34
CA PHE A 144 -3.88 -8.79 -9.54
C PHE A 144 -2.62 -8.02 -9.13
N ILE A 145 -1.47 -8.39 -9.69
CA ILE A 145 -0.18 -7.72 -9.40
C ILE A 145 0.38 -7.15 -10.70
N PHE A 146 0.58 -5.84 -10.73
CA PHE A 146 1.16 -5.11 -11.86
C PHE A 146 2.39 -4.31 -11.42
N SER A 147 3.27 -4.03 -12.39
CA SER A 147 4.24 -2.97 -12.22
C SER A 147 3.52 -1.62 -12.21
N LEU A 148 3.84 -0.76 -11.26
CA LEU A 148 3.29 0.60 -11.21
C LEU A 148 3.58 1.36 -12.50
N LYS A 149 4.81 1.23 -13.03
CA LYS A 149 5.21 1.82 -14.31
C LYS A 149 4.30 1.38 -15.46
N GLU A 150 3.95 0.10 -15.52
CA GLU A 150 3.04 -0.46 -16.53
C GLU A 150 1.63 0.14 -16.42
N LEU A 151 1.08 0.24 -15.21
CA LEU A 151 -0.23 0.84 -14.99
C LEU A 151 -0.27 2.33 -15.33
N LEU A 152 0.76 3.08 -14.94
CA LEU A 152 0.88 4.49 -15.27
C LEU A 152 0.98 4.71 -16.78
N TRP A 153 1.68 3.84 -17.49
CA TRP A 153 1.75 3.87 -18.94
C TRP A 153 0.39 3.57 -19.58
N LEU A 154 -0.29 2.48 -19.18
CA LEU A 154 -1.63 2.14 -19.68
C LEU A 154 -2.65 3.26 -19.40
N TYR A 155 -2.60 3.84 -18.22
CA TYR A 155 -3.46 4.95 -17.85
C TYR A 155 -3.15 6.20 -18.69
N GLY A 156 -1.88 6.48 -18.92
CA GLY A 156 -1.42 7.58 -19.75
C GLY A 156 -1.89 7.47 -21.19
N GLU A 157 -1.80 6.26 -21.78
CA GLU A 157 -2.31 6.00 -23.13
C GLU A 157 -3.83 6.20 -23.23
N GLN A 158 -4.58 5.69 -22.25
CA GLN A 158 -6.04 5.64 -22.35
C GLN A 158 -6.72 6.96 -21.94
N PHE A 159 -6.16 7.67 -20.95
CA PHE A 159 -6.84 8.79 -20.31
C PHE A 159 -6.04 10.10 -20.30
N CYS A 160 -4.77 10.09 -20.70
CA CYS A 160 -3.93 11.31 -20.67
C CYS A 160 -3.42 11.73 -22.04
N GLY A 161 -4.03 11.26 -23.13
CA GLY A 161 -3.60 11.59 -24.50
C GLY A 161 -2.15 11.18 -24.77
N ASN A 162 -1.75 9.98 -24.36
CA ASN A 162 -0.38 9.44 -24.45
C ASN A 162 0.68 10.23 -23.66
N LYS A 163 0.28 11.03 -22.69
CA LYS A 163 1.18 11.72 -21.77
C LYS A 163 1.25 11.00 -20.43
N SER A 164 2.35 11.17 -19.71
CA SER A 164 2.44 10.67 -18.34
C SER A 164 1.39 11.33 -17.44
N PRO A 165 0.66 10.57 -16.62
CA PRO A 165 -0.24 11.13 -15.64
C PRO A 165 0.51 11.94 -14.58
N VAL A 166 -0.21 12.69 -13.78
CA VAL A 166 0.31 13.43 -12.63
C VAL A 166 0.06 12.60 -11.38
N LEU A 167 1.06 12.56 -10.52
CA LEU A 167 0.95 11.97 -9.18
C LEU A 167 0.99 13.10 -8.15
N ARG A 168 0.02 13.09 -7.21
CA ARG A 168 -0.06 14.10 -6.16
C ARG A 168 -0.26 13.45 -4.79
N MET A 169 0.20 14.14 -3.75
CA MET A 169 -0.16 13.83 -2.38
C MET A 169 -1.64 14.13 -2.21
N TYR A 170 -2.44 13.10 -2.00
CA TYR A 170 -3.88 13.27 -1.90
C TYR A 170 -4.31 13.47 -0.45
N GLU A 171 -3.99 12.53 0.40
CA GLU A 171 -4.36 12.62 1.81
C GLU A 171 -3.55 11.67 2.70
N THR A 172 -3.46 12.00 3.99
CA THR A 172 -3.15 11.05 5.05
C THR A 172 -4.44 10.68 5.76
N VAL A 173 -4.73 9.39 5.90
CA VAL A 173 -5.93 8.88 6.55
C VAL A 173 -5.55 8.06 7.78
N LEU A 174 -6.18 8.36 8.89
CA LEU A 174 -6.10 7.56 10.11
C LEU A 174 -7.34 6.68 10.20
N TYR A 175 -7.14 5.40 9.97
CA TYR A 175 -8.17 4.39 10.03
C TYR A 175 -7.84 3.35 11.09
N ARG A 176 -8.57 3.37 12.22
CA ARG A 176 -8.30 2.46 13.35
C ARG A 176 -6.84 2.60 13.82
N ARG A 177 -5.99 1.67 13.43
CA ARG A 177 -4.58 1.55 13.79
C ARG A 177 -3.66 1.70 12.59
N GLU A 178 -4.21 2.17 11.49
CA GLU A 178 -3.52 2.31 10.22
C GLU A 178 -3.30 3.79 9.88
N ILE A 179 -2.15 4.09 9.36
CA ILE A 179 -1.83 5.36 8.74
C ILE A 179 -1.76 5.09 7.23
N LEU A 180 -2.72 5.62 6.49
CA LEU A 180 -2.80 5.44 5.04
C LEU A 180 -2.30 6.71 4.36
N TYR A 181 -1.26 6.58 3.56
CA TYR A 181 -0.77 7.65 2.71
C TYR A 181 -1.29 7.43 1.30
N ASN A 182 -2.24 8.26 0.89
CA ASN A 182 -2.90 8.11 -0.38
C ASN A 182 -2.28 9.03 -1.44
N VAL A 183 -1.84 8.43 -2.53
CA VAL A 183 -1.34 9.10 -3.73
C VAL A 183 -2.42 9.05 -4.80
N VAL A 184 -2.83 10.20 -5.33
CA VAL A 184 -3.73 10.24 -6.49
C VAL A 184 -2.93 10.30 -7.79
N VAL A 185 -3.39 9.51 -8.76
CA VAL A 185 -2.93 9.51 -10.15
C VAL A 185 -4.04 10.05 -11.02
N HIS A 186 -3.79 11.12 -11.78
CA HIS A 186 -4.83 11.76 -12.58
C HIS A 186 -4.30 12.35 -13.90
N PRO A 187 -5.17 12.57 -14.91
CA PRO A 187 -4.83 13.32 -16.10
C PRO A 187 -4.44 14.77 -15.78
N ARG A 188 -3.65 15.40 -16.64
CA ARG A 188 -3.15 16.77 -16.42
C ARG A 188 -4.20 17.86 -16.59
N ASP A 189 -5.28 17.56 -17.29
CA ASP A 189 -6.38 18.45 -17.64
C ASP A 189 -7.54 18.39 -16.62
N ILE A 190 -7.38 17.67 -15.54
CA ILE A 190 -8.32 17.64 -14.43
C ILE A 190 -7.84 18.61 -13.34
N ASP A 191 -8.49 19.75 -13.23
CA ASP A 191 -8.14 20.82 -12.28
C ASP A 191 -8.50 20.49 -10.81
N LEU A 192 -9.33 19.46 -10.61
CA LEU A 192 -9.79 19.02 -9.28
C LEU A 192 -8.65 18.81 -8.27
N TYR A 193 -7.49 18.42 -8.76
CA TYR A 193 -6.33 18.10 -7.92
C TYR A 193 -5.24 19.18 -7.90
N ASP A 194 -5.45 20.34 -8.51
CA ASP A 194 -4.39 21.33 -8.68
C ASP A 194 -3.93 21.96 -7.37
N SER A 195 -4.79 21.99 -6.36
CA SER A 195 -4.44 22.42 -5.01
C SER A 195 -3.57 21.41 -4.25
N TYR A 196 -3.51 20.15 -4.69
CA TYR A 196 -2.72 19.11 -4.01
C TYR A 196 -1.26 19.15 -4.47
N PRO A 197 -0.30 19.05 -3.54
CA PRO A 197 1.11 19.02 -3.87
C PRO A 197 1.44 17.87 -4.83
N ARG A 198 2.29 18.11 -5.79
CA ARG A 198 2.86 17.02 -6.60
C ARG A 198 3.68 16.12 -5.72
N LEU A 199 3.64 14.82 -6.02
CA LEU A 199 4.44 13.86 -5.28
C LEU A 199 5.91 14.27 -5.32
N PRO A 200 6.57 14.49 -4.16
CA PRO A 200 7.93 14.99 -4.12
C PRO A 200 8.91 13.96 -4.68
N ASN A 201 10.02 14.45 -5.20
CA ASN A 201 11.19 13.62 -5.37
C ASN A 201 11.77 13.35 -3.98
N GLN A 202 11.96 12.14 -3.65
CA GLN A 202 12.60 11.40 -2.55
C GLN A 202 13.01 12.09 -1.23
N GLU A 203 13.43 13.36 -1.20
CA GLU A 203 14.29 13.82 -0.10
C GLU A 203 13.55 14.15 1.20
N ASP A 204 12.30 14.65 1.14
CA ASP A 204 11.62 15.15 2.35
C ASP A 204 10.19 14.61 2.59
N GLY A 205 9.71 13.66 1.82
CA GLY A 205 8.34 13.16 1.91
C GLY A 205 8.24 11.77 2.53
N VAL A 206 7.01 11.40 2.94
CA VAL A 206 6.68 10.02 3.34
C VAL A 206 6.82 9.06 2.17
N CYS A 207 6.52 9.51 0.96
CA CYS A 207 6.77 8.75 -0.26
C CYS A 207 7.13 9.67 -1.43
N GLY A 208 7.80 9.07 -2.42
CA GLY A 208 8.15 9.71 -3.68
C GLY A 208 7.99 8.73 -4.83
N TYR A 209 8.02 9.22 -6.06
CA TYR A 209 7.99 8.39 -7.26
C TYR A 209 9.17 8.71 -8.15
N HIS A 210 10.00 7.68 -8.43
CA HIS A 210 11.19 7.81 -9.25
C HIS A 210 11.48 6.48 -9.98
N ASP A 211 11.87 6.54 -11.24
CA ASP A 211 12.28 5.39 -12.06
C ASP A 211 11.29 4.21 -12.10
N GLY A 212 9.99 4.50 -12.04
CA GLY A 212 8.96 3.47 -12.11
C GLY A 212 8.68 2.79 -10.78
N ALA A 213 9.30 3.25 -9.69
CA ALA A 213 9.10 2.76 -8.33
C ALA A 213 8.53 3.86 -7.43
N LEU A 214 7.75 3.44 -6.47
CA LEU A 214 7.32 4.28 -5.36
C LEU A 214 8.27 4.04 -4.19
N TRP A 215 8.87 5.11 -3.71
CA TRP A 215 9.74 5.13 -2.55
C TRP A 215 8.91 5.48 -1.33
N TRP A 216 8.84 4.56 -0.39
CA TRP A 216 8.05 4.72 0.82
C TRP A 216 8.95 4.68 2.05
N ARG A 217 8.98 5.77 2.81
CA ARG A 217 9.66 5.88 4.10
C ARG A 217 8.71 5.42 5.20
N CYS A 218 8.82 4.15 5.55
CA CYS A 218 8.05 3.57 6.62
C CYS A 218 8.47 4.18 7.97
N GLN A 219 7.54 4.77 8.68
CA GLN A 219 7.81 5.51 9.92
C GLN A 219 7.32 4.78 11.17
N ALA A 220 6.22 4.06 11.04
CA ALA A 220 5.65 3.27 12.11
C ALA A 220 6.10 1.82 11.98
N PRO A 221 6.66 1.20 13.05
CA PRO A 221 6.85 -0.24 13.06
C PRO A 221 5.48 -0.89 12.82
N SER A 222 5.40 -1.62 11.73
CA SER A 222 4.17 -2.33 11.44
C SER A 222 4.02 -3.45 12.44
N GLU A 223 2.92 -3.44 13.09
CA GLU A 223 2.46 -4.38 14.03
C GLU A 223 3.23 -4.62 15.28
N THR A 224 2.51 -4.57 16.24
CA THR A 224 2.63 -5.24 17.45
C THR A 224 4.02 -5.19 18.00
N TYR A 225 4.53 -4.29 18.51
CA TYR A 225 4.42 -4.41 19.46
C TYR A 225 5.05 -4.83 20.72
N LYS A 226 5.33 -5.94 20.89
CA LYS A 226 6.20 -6.63 21.87
C LYS A 226 7.66 -6.61 21.45
N LEU A 227 7.97 -5.99 20.33
CA LEU A 227 9.29 -6.02 19.74
C LEU A 227 9.78 -4.59 19.44
N LYS A 228 11.07 -4.35 19.63
CA LYS A 228 11.75 -3.13 19.21
C LYS A 228 13.14 -3.43 18.67
N LEU A 229 13.61 -2.58 17.81
CA LEU A 229 14.98 -2.61 17.33
C LEU A 229 15.94 -2.15 18.44
N LYS A 230 16.97 -2.94 18.73
CA LYS A 230 18.03 -2.61 19.67
C LYS A 230 19.33 -2.41 18.90
N VAL A 231 19.76 -1.15 18.82
CA VAL A 231 21.01 -0.79 18.14
C VAL A 231 22.19 -1.02 19.07
N ASN A 232 23.15 -1.78 18.60
CA ASN A 232 24.44 -1.98 19.26
C ASN A 232 25.54 -1.30 18.43
N LYS A 233 25.85 -0.05 18.77
CA LYS A 233 26.86 0.74 18.06
C LYS A 233 28.27 0.12 18.14
N LEU A 234 28.63 -0.55 19.24
CA LEU A 234 29.95 -1.17 19.41
C LEU A 234 30.14 -2.36 18.48
N LYS A 235 29.08 -3.16 18.28
CA LYS A 235 29.10 -4.32 17.37
C LYS A 235 28.70 -3.95 15.94
N CYS A 236 28.31 -2.72 15.70
CA CYS A 236 27.72 -2.28 14.42
C CYS A 236 26.61 -3.23 13.96
N SER A 237 25.67 -3.53 14.85
CA SER A 237 24.57 -4.46 14.61
C SER A 237 23.26 -3.95 15.19
N VAL A 238 22.16 -4.40 14.59
CA VAL A 238 20.80 -4.21 15.08
C VAL A 238 20.22 -5.57 15.43
N ASN A 239 19.52 -5.64 16.55
CA ASN A 239 18.82 -6.84 16.97
C ASN A 239 17.40 -6.50 17.37
N VAL A 240 16.49 -7.44 17.19
CA VAL A 240 15.12 -7.36 17.69
C VAL A 240 15.12 -7.76 19.17
N SER A 241 14.45 -6.99 19.99
CA SER A 241 14.28 -7.31 21.41
C SER A 241 12.83 -7.14 21.85
N PRO A 242 12.37 -7.91 22.86
CA PRO A 242 11.03 -7.72 23.41
C PRO A 242 10.83 -6.30 23.93
N HIS A 243 9.61 -5.78 23.79
CA HIS A 243 9.14 -4.53 24.35
C HIS A 243 8.00 -4.79 25.31
N LYS A 244 7.90 -3.99 26.36
CA LYS A 244 6.88 -4.23 27.44
C LYS A 244 5.46 -3.92 27.00
N GLU A 245 5.31 -3.00 26.06
CA GLU A 245 4.01 -2.51 25.62
C GLU A 245 3.66 -3.07 24.24
N GLU A 246 2.38 -3.26 24.01
CA GLU A 246 1.86 -3.65 22.71
C GLU A 246 1.49 -2.41 21.91
N TYR A 247 1.97 -2.37 20.67
CA TYR A 247 1.62 -1.34 19.71
C TYR A 247 0.90 -1.99 18.54
N TYR A 248 0.01 -1.25 17.94
CA TYR A 248 -0.74 -1.68 16.78
C TYR A 248 -0.86 -0.49 15.82
N VAL A 249 0.25 0.06 15.45
CA VAL A 249 0.31 1.12 14.44
C VAL A 249 1.13 0.61 13.29
N TRP A 250 0.61 0.78 12.09
CA TRP A 250 1.37 0.56 10.87
C TRP A 250 1.02 1.64 9.86
N ASP A 251 1.96 1.94 9.01
CA ASP A 251 1.75 2.82 7.88
C ASP A 251 1.94 2.08 6.56
N HIS A 252 1.22 2.50 5.55
CA HIS A 252 1.40 2.04 4.18
C HIS A 252 0.91 3.09 3.17
N VAL A 253 1.27 2.87 1.90
CA VAL A 253 0.91 3.75 0.80
C VAL A 253 -0.10 3.06 -0.10
N CYS A 254 -1.16 3.77 -0.46
CA CYS A 254 -2.14 3.38 -1.47
C CYS A 254 -2.05 4.31 -2.67
N VAL A 255 -2.30 3.78 -3.85
CA VAL A 255 -2.34 4.53 -5.10
C VAL A 255 -3.76 4.51 -5.65
N ALA A 256 -4.35 5.69 -5.80
CA ALA A 256 -5.71 5.91 -6.27
C ALA A 256 -5.69 6.49 -7.69
N PHE A 257 -6.08 5.72 -8.68
CA PHE A 257 -6.24 6.24 -10.05
C PHE A 257 -7.60 6.91 -10.16
N HIS A 258 -7.62 8.17 -10.55
CA HIS A 258 -8.85 8.89 -10.84
C HIS A 258 -9.56 8.25 -12.04
N MET A 259 -10.85 7.99 -11.88
CA MET A 259 -11.68 7.37 -12.91
C MET A 259 -12.95 8.20 -13.11
N GLU A 260 -13.23 8.64 -14.33
CA GLU A 260 -14.53 9.22 -14.64
C GLU A 260 -15.61 8.13 -14.72
N PRO A 261 -16.88 8.47 -14.46
CA PRO A 261 -17.97 7.52 -14.61
C PRO A 261 -17.97 6.84 -15.97
N GLY A 262 -17.96 5.51 -15.96
CA GLY A 262 -17.90 4.70 -17.19
C GLY A 262 -16.52 4.43 -17.75
N TRP A 263 -15.47 5.00 -17.18
CA TRP A 263 -14.10 4.65 -17.56
C TRP A 263 -13.76 3.22 -17.14
N VAL A 264 -13.06 2.53 -18.03
CA VAL A 264 -12.47 1.22 -17.79
C VAL A 264 -10.99 1.32 -18.12
N LEU A 265 -10.11 1.04 -17.17
CA LEU A 265 -8.69 0.88 -17.43
C LEU A 265 -8.50 -0.46 -18.12
N ASN A 266 -8.51 -0.46 -19.46
CA ASN A 266 -8.44 -1.66 -20.26
C ASN A 266 -7.07 -2.32 -20.15
N VAL A 267 -7.09 -3.62 -19.98
CA VAL A 267 -5.90 -4.47 -19.94
C VAL A 267 -6.17 -5.70 -20.79
N ASP A 268 -5.20 -6.06 -21.63
CA ASP A 268 -5.29 -7.26 -22.45
C ASP A 268 -5.62 -8.48 -21.59
N ARG A 269 -6.55 -9.31 -22.07
CA ARG A 269 -7.08 -10.46 -21.33
C ARG A 269 -5.99 -11.47 -20.96
N ASN A 270 -5.06 -11.76 -21.88
CA ASN A 270 -3.95 -12.67 -21.60
C ASN A 270 -3.01 -12.09 -20.53
N ARG A 271 -2.90 -10.78 -20.49
CA ARG A 271 -2.14 -10.06 -19.45
C ARG A 271 -2.85 -10.16 -18.09
N LEU A 272 -4.17 -9.99 -18.05
CA LEU A 272 -4.96 -10.21 -16.83
C LEU A 272 -4.76 -11.63 -16.29
N LEU A 273 -4.87 -12.66 -17.16
CA LEU A 273 -4.68 -14.07 -16.79
C LEU A 273 -3.29 -14.37 -16.20
N LYS A 274 -2.25 -13.69 -16.70
CA LYS A 274 -0.87 -13.84 -16.20
C LYS A 274 -0.61 -13.11 -14.90
N ARG A 275 -1.42 -12.12 -14.54
CA ARG A 275 -1.22 -11.25 -13.40
C ARG A 275 -2.11 -11.57 -12.20
N VAL A 276 -3.14 -12.40 -12.38
CA VAL A 276 -4.05 -12.80 -11.32
C VAL A 276 -3.59 -14.06 -10.62
N ASN A 277 -3.67 -14.03 -9.29
CA ASN A 277 -3.37 -15.16 -8.42
C ASN A 277 -4.48 -15.29 -7.36
N ALA A 278 -4.73 -16.53 -6.92
CA ALA A 278 -5.51 -16.78 -5.71
C ALA A 278 -4.70 -16.39 -4.48
N CYS A 279 -5.39 -15.91 -3.43
CA CYS A 279 -4.79 -15.60 -2.15
C CYS A 279 -5.74 -15.93 -0.99
N GLU A 280 -5.18 -16.23 0.16
CA GLU A 280 -5.97 -16.39 1.39
C GLU A 280 -6.59 -15.07 1.83
N VAL A 281 -7.74 -15.17 2.49
CA VAL A 281 -8.42 -14.02 3.10
C VAL A 281 -8.17 -14.01 4.60
N SER A 282 -7.71 -12.87 5.12
CA SER A 282 -7.51 -12.64 6.55
C SER A 282 -8.84 -12.29 7.26
N GLN A 283 -8.85 -12.41 8.58
CA GLN A 283 -9.95 -11.89 9.39
C GLN A 283 -9.55 -10.52 9.99
N PRO A 284 -10.44 -9.52 10.01
CA PRO A 284 -11.80 -9.54 9.45
C PRO A 284 -11.79 -9.42 7.92
N CYS A 285 -12.63 -10.22 7.27
CA CYS A 285 -12.89 -10.07 5.85
C CYS A 285 -13.76 -8.84 5.60
N LEU A 286 -13.43 -8.09 4.56
CA LEU A 286 -14.10 -6.84 4.20
C LEU A 286 -14.92 -6.94 2.89
N LEU A 287 -15.13 -8.17 2.42
CA LEU A 287 -16.08 -8.43 1.33
C LEU A 287 -17.50 -7.98 1.72
N ARG A 288 -18.24 -7.51 0.75
CA ARG A 288 -19.62 -7.08 0.98
C ARG A 288 -20.59 -8.25 0.81
N PRO A 289 -21.59 -8.38 1.68
CA PRO A 289 -22.66 -9.35 1.46
C PRO A 289 -23.35 -9.10 0.10
N PRO A 290 -23.78 -10.16 -0.59
CA PRO A 290 -23.82 -11.55 -0.15
C PRO A 290 -22.53 -12.35 -0.34
N GLU A 291 -21.46 -11.74 -0.81
CA GLU A 291 -20.21 -12.42 -1.11
C GLU A 291 -19.48 -12.83 0.16
N THR A 292 -19.03 -14.07 0.21
CA THR A 292 -18.26 -14.65 1.31
C THR A 292 -16.87 -15.05 0.83
N PRO A 293 -15.84 -15.00 1.69
CA PRO A 293 -14.52 -15.43 1.30
C PRO A 293 -14.49 -16.95 1.02
N LEU A 294 -13.80 -17.32 -0.03
CA LEU A 294 -13.50 -18.70 -0.37
C LEU A 294 -12.29 -19.21 0.43
N SER A 295 -12.17 -20.51 0.58
CA SER A 295 -10.89 -21.14 0.93
C SER A 295 -9.89 -20.94 -0.23
N LEU A 296 -8.59 -21.06 0.03
CA LEU A 296 -7.58 -20.94 -1.00
C LEU A 296 -7.81 -21.97 -2.13
N ASN A 297 -8.10 -23.21 -1.80
CA ASN A 297 -8.36 -24.27 -2.76
C ASN A 297 -9.58 -23.98 -3.66
N GLU A 298 -10.67 -23.47 -3.10
CA GLU A 298 -11.85 -23.05 -3.87
C GLU A 298 -11.50 -21.90 -4.81
N ALA A 299 -10.74 -20.91 -4.34
CA ALA A 299 -10.30 -19.79 -5.16
C ALA A 299 -9.37 -20.23 -6.29
N GLU A 300 -8.48 -21.19 -6.06
CA GLU A 300 -7.64 -21.80 -7.08
C GLU A 300 -8.46 -22.54 -8.13
N CYS A 301 -9.50 -23.28 -7.72
CA CYS A 301 -10.43 -23.94 -8.65
C CYS A 301 -11.15 -22.91 -9.53
N VAL A 302 -11.75 -21.89 -8.94
CA VAL A 302 -12.42 -20.80 -9.69
C VAL A 302 -11.48 -20.16 -10.71
N LEU A 303 -10.22 -19.91 -10.31
CA LEU A 303 -9.23 -19.33 -11.21
C LEU A 303 -8.82 -20.30 -12.34
N ALA A 304 -8.73 -21.59 -12.04
CA ALA A 304 -8.42 -22.62 -13.05
C ALA A 304 -9.57 -22.74 -14.07
N ASP A 305 -10.81 -22.77 -13.61
CA ASP A 305 -12.00 -22.82 -14.48
C ASP A 305 -12.05 -21.58 -15.39
N LEU A 306 -11.84 -20.39 -14.82
CA LEU A 306 -11.79 -19.15 -15.60
C LEU A 306 -10.69 -19.18 -16.67
N LYS A 307 -9.51 -19.71 -16.34
CA LYS A 307 -8.41 -19.87 -17.31
C LYS A 307 -8.75 -20.87 -18.41
N ALA A 308 -9.47 -21.93 -18.09
CA ALA A 308 -9.92 -22.92 -19.07
C ALA A 308 -11.04 -22.39 -19.99
N GLU A 309 -11.94 -21.56 -19.48
CA GLU A 309 -13.00 -20.91 -20.26
C GLU A 309 -12.45 -19.88 -21.27
N MET A 310 -11.28 -19.33 -21.00
CA MET A 310 -10.71 -18.19 -21.73
C MET A 310 -9.48 -18.53 -22.60
N GLY A 311 -8.91 -19.69 -22.44
CA GLY A 311 -7.78 -20.20 -23.23
C GLY A 311 -8.24 -21.02 -24.39
#